data_63c5fc3eaea6075493ae117975e929dd
#
_entry.id   63c5fc3eaea6075493ae117975e929dd
#
_cell.length_a   1.000
_cell.length_b   1.000
_cell.length_c   1.000
_cell.angle_alpha   90.00
_cell.angle_beta   90.00
_cell.angle_gamma   90.00
#
_symmetry.space_group_name_H-M   'P 1'
#
loop_
_entity.id
_entity.type
_entity.pdbx_description
1 polymer ?
#
loop_
_entity_poly.entity_id
_entity_poly.type
_entity_poly.pdbx_seq_one_letter_code
_entity_poly.pdbx_strand_id
1 'polypeptide(L)'
;MPVLYKTYKNMNTASKTYGQYYGRLVPTKTMSYDELCKHVSEHNSVFGEDVCKGVALKLASCMLEQLLEGKKVQFGDLGTFYLSVKSVGSATEEGFNAGQNIKGLYLRFAPSRQDANDLSAKSLKKLATFLNAKDLIEPKKKASDDEETPEP
;
A
#
# COMPACT_ATOMS: atom_id res chain seq x y z
N MET A 1 -2.38 -13.63 -7.62
CA MET A 1 -1.24 -14.08 -6.79
C MET A 1 -1.57 -13.79 -5.33
N PRO A 2 -1.24 -14.67 -4.37
CA PRO A 2 -1.52 -14.42 -2.96
C PRO A 2 -0.60 -13.34 -2.38
N VAL A 3 -1.13 -12.61 -1.42
CA VAL A 3 -0.38 -11.64 -0.62
C VAL A 3 0.33 -12.40 0.51
N LEU A 4 1.65 -12.32 0.56
CA LEU A 4 2.43 -13.03 1.55
C LEU A 4 2.43 -12.30 2.89
N TYR A 5 2.27 -13.05 3.97
CA TYR A 5 2.40 -12.52 5.32
C TYR A 5 3.25 -13.43 6.21
N LYS A 6 3.79 -12.86 7.29
CA LYS A 6 4.39 -13.61 8.40
C LYS A 6 3.80 -13.13 9.72
N THR A 7 3.78 -14.01 10.71
CA THR A 7 3.39 -13.66 12.07
C THR A 7 4.62 -13.23 12.88
N TYR A 8 4.42 -12.26 13.78
CA TYR A 8 5.40 -11.87 14.79
C TYR A 8 4.72 -11.69 16.15
N LYS A 9 5.46 -11.95 17.21
CA LYS A 9 5.01 -11.79 18.59
C LYS A 9 5.24 -10.34 19.04
N ASN A 10 4.24 -9.74 19.67
CA ASN A 10 4.40 -8.42 20.27
C ASN A 10 5.24 -8.56 21.56
N MET A 11 6.44 -8.02 21.53
CA MET A 11 7.39 -8.03 22.67
C MET A 11 7.39 -6.71 23.47
N ASN A 12 6.49 -5.76 23.16
CA ASN A 12 6.36 -4.52 23.92
C ASN A 12 5.66 -4.80 25.25
N THR A 13 6.43 -4.85 26.35
CA THR A 13 5.93 -5.12 27.70
C THR A 13 4.98 -4.06 28.24
N ALA A 14 5.04 -2.83 27.73
CA ALA A 14 4.12 -1.74 28.10
C ALA A 14 2.76 -1.82 27.38
N SER A 15 2.62 -2.74 26.41
CA SER A 15 1.37 -2.90 25.66
C SER A 15 0.43 -3.88 26.34
N LYS A 16 -0.87 -3.54 26.38
CA LYS A 16 -1.95 -4.46 26.82
C LYS A 16 -2.01 -5.75 25.99
N THR A 17 -1.38 -5.75 24.82
CA THR A 17 -1.37 -6.88 23.90
C THR A 17 0.00 -7.58 23.84
N TYR A 18 0.79 -7.46 24.93
CA TYR A 18 2.05 -8.17 25.06
C TYR A 18 1.85 -9.69 24.91
N GLY A 19 2.73 -10.31 24.15
CA GLY A 19 2.68 -11.76 23.92
C GLY A 19 1.73 -12.21 22.81
N GLN A 20 0.83 -11.36 22.30
CA GLN A 20 -0.05 -11.69 21.19
C GLN A 20 0.69 -11.71 19.85
N TYR A 21 0.16 -12.48 18.89
CA TYR A 21 0.73 -12.58 17.55
C TYR A 21 -0.03 -11.72 16.56
N TYR A 22 0.70 -11.03 15.69
CA TYR A 22 0.18 -10.15 14.65
C TYR A 22 0.70 -10.57 13.28
N GLY A 23 -0.10 -10.34 12.24
CA GLY A 23 0.30 -10.51 10.84
C GLY A 23 1.05 -9.27 10.33
N ARG A 24 2.13 -9.49 9.58
CA ARG A 24 2.84 -8.46 8.83
C ARG A 24 3.03 -8.91 7.40
N LEU A 25 2.75 -8.03 6.44
CA LEU A 25 2.98 -8.32 5.03
C LEU A 25 4.47 -8.50 4.74
N VAL A 26 4.75 -9.42 3.83
CA VAL A 26 6.09 -9.67 3.29
C VAL A 26 6.08 -9.24 1.83
N PRO A 27 6.66 -8.08 1.48
CA PRO A 27 6.75 -7.66 0.09
C PRO A 27 7.68 -8.64 -0.66
N THR A 28 7.27 -9.05 -1.85
CA THR A 28 8.08 -9.94 -2.70
C THR A 28 9.22 -9.18 -3.37
N LYS A 29 8.93 -7.99 -3.88
CA LYS A 29 9.93 -7.06 -4.42
C LYS A 29 9.36 -5.65 -4.48
N THR A 30 10.24 -4.67 -4.65
CA THR A 30 9.86 -3.32 -5.07
C THR A 30 9.94 -3.26 -6.58
N MET A 31 8.83 -3.03 -7.25
CA MET A 31 8.80 -2.82 -8.69
C MET A 31 9.31 -1.41 -9.01
N SER A 32 10.30 -1.30 -9.89
CA SER A 32 10.80 0.00 -10.34
C SER A 32 9.81 0.68 -11.28
N TYR A 33 10.04 1.97 -11.51
CA TYR A 33 9.25 2.74 -12.46
C TYR A 33 9.32 2.15 -13.88
N ASP A 34 10.51 1.79 -14.33
CA ASP A 34 10.72 1.18 -15.64
C ASP A 34 10.04 -0.18 -15.77
N GLU A 35 10.13 -1.03 -14.75
CA GLU A 35 9.42 -2.31 -14.72
C GLU A 35 7.89 -2.12 -14.78
N LEU A 36 7.36 -1.10 -14.11
CA LEU A 36 5.92 -0.79 -14.17
C LEU A 36 5.51 -0.34 -15.57
N CYS A 37 6.27 0.55 -16.21
CA CYS A 37 5.98 1.03 -17.57
C CYS A 37 6.06 -0.10 -18.60
N LYS A 38 7.06 -0.98 -18.48
CA LYS A 38 7.17 -2.18 -19.29
C LYS A 38 5.95 -3.07 -19.11
N HIS A 39 5.56 -3.35 -17.87
CA HIS A 39 4.37 -4.16 -17.58
C HIS A 39 3.10 -3.57 -18.20
N VAL A 40 2.91 -2.24 -18.16
CA VAL A 40 1.77 -1.57 -18.81
C VAL A 40 1.80 -1.75 -20.32
N SER A 41 2.98 -1.66 -20.95
CA SER A 41 3.11 -1.84 -22.41
C SER A 41 2.84 -3.29 -22.87
N GLU A 42 3.08 -4.28 -22.01
CA GLU A 42 2.83 -5.70 -22.28
C GLU A 42 1.35 -6.11 -22.11
N HIS A 43 0.51 -5.29 -21.49
CA HIS A 43 -0.92 -5.55 -21.25
C HIS A 43 -1.82 -5.15 -22.43
N ASN A 44 -1.66 -5.78 -23.60
CA ASN A 44 -2.44 -5.47 -24.83
C ASN A 44 -2.53 -3.97 -25.14
N SER A 45 -1.48 -3.23 -24.83
CA SER A 45 -1.40 -1.79 -25.04
C SER A 45 -0.95 -1.49 -26.48
N VAL A 46 -1.58 -0.53 -27.13
CA VAL A 46 -1.10 0.04 -28.40
C VAL A 46 0.10 0.98 -28.18
N PHE A 47 0.45 1.28 -26.92
CA PHE A 47 1.53 2.18 -26.56
C PHE A 47 2.80 1.40 -26.23
N GLY A 48 3.89 1.76 -26.90
CA GLY A 48 5.21 1.23 -26.59
C GLY A 48 5.70 1.66 -25.21
N GLU A 49 6.71 0.96 -24.70
CA GLU A 49 7.31 1.22 -23.37
C GLU A 49 7.77 2.67 -23.21
N ASP A 50 8.40 3.26 -24.24
CA ASP A 50 8.90 4.64 -24.20
C ASP A 50 7.76 5.67 -24.08
N VAL A 51 6.63 5.41 -24.74
CA VAL A 51 5.45 6.27 -24.64
C VAL A 51 4.87 6.18 -23.22
N CYS A 52 4.75 4.97 -22.67
CA CYS A 52 4.30 4.76 -21.29
C CYS A 52 5.20 5.51 -20.29
N LYS A 53 6.52 5.41 -20.44
CA LYS A 53 7.49 6.12 -19.60
C LYS A 53 7.34 7.64 -19.71
N GLY A 54 7.28 8.18 -20.93
CA GLY A 54 7.15 9.61 -21.16
C GLY A 54 5.88 10.20 -20.57
N VAL A 55 4.73 9.54 -20.80
CA VAL A 55 3.43 9.97 -20.25
C VAL A 55 3.43 9.92 -18.74
N ALA A 56 3.91 8.84 -18.12
CA ALA A 56 3.89 8.69 -16.67
C ALA A 56 4.82 9.69 -15.96
N LEU A 57 6.01 10.01 -16.53
CA LEU A 57 6.89 11.08 -16.04
C LEU A 57 6.22 12.45 -16.09
N LYS A 58 5.61 12.78 -17.24
CA LYS A 58 4.91 14.05 -17.40
C LYS A 58 3.73 14.16 -16.42
N LEU A 59 2.98 13.07 -16.25
CA LEU A 59 1.87 13.03 -15.32
C LEU A 59 2.34 13.28 -13.87
N ALA A 60 3.40 12.61 -13.42
CA ALA A 60 3.96 12.80 -12.09
C ALA A 60 4.40 14.26 -11.85
N SER A 61 5.06 14.89 -12.83
CA SER A 61 5.49 16.28 -12.75
C SER A 61 4.30 17.24 -12.66
N CYS A 62 3.28 17.06 -13.50
CA CYS A 62 2.08 17.89 -13.49
C CYS A 62 1.27 17.70 -12.20
N MET A 63 1.20 16.48 -11.69
CA MET A 63 0.54 16.22 -10.40
C MET A 63 1.23 16.98 -9.26
N LEU A 64 2.57 16.94 -9.20
CA LEU A 64 3.31 17.65 -8.17
C LEU A 64 3.08 19.17 -8.26
N GLU A 65 3.10 19.74 -9.44
CA GLU A 65 2.78 21.15 -9.69
C GLU A 65 1.41 21.53 -9.12
N GLN A 66 0.37 20.78 -9.49
CA GLN A 66 -0.99 21.05 -9.02
C GLN A 66 -1.15 20.85 -7.49
N LEU A 67 -0.44 19.89 -6.91
CA LEU A 67 -0.42 19.70 -5.46
C LEU A 67 0.25 20.87 -4.72
N LEU A 68 1.35 21.43 -5.28
CA LEU A 68 2.03 22.60 -4.70
C LEU A 68 1.20 23.88 -4.82
N GLU A 69 0.30 23.97 -5.79
CA GLU A 69 -0.72 25.03 -5.86
C GLU A 69 -1.86 24.86 -4.82
N GLY A 70 -1.78 23.82 -3.95
CA GLY A 70 -2.78 23.56 -2.90
C GLY A 70 -4.00 22.76 -3.36
N LYS A 71 -4.00 22.25 -4.58
CA LYS A 71 -5.09 21.44 -5.12
C LYS A 71 -5.00 19.99 -4.62
N LYS A 72 -6.15 19.32 -4.59
CA LYS A 72 -6.23 17.86 -4.49
C LYS A 72 -6.30 17.29 -5.89
N VAL A 73 -5.53 16.24 -6.19
CA VAL A 73 -5.47 15.63 -7.52
C VAL A 73 -6.06 14.23 -7.44
N GLN A 74 -7.21 14.04 -8.09
CA GLN A 74 -7.80 12.71 -8.25
C GLN A 74 -7.07 11.96 -9.37
N PHE A 75 -6.61 10.75 -9.07
CA PHE A 75 -5.93 9.89 -10.02
C PHE A 75 -6.85 8.72 -10.40
N GLY A 76 -7.73 8.99 -11.34
CA GLY A 76 -8.74 8.02 -11.80
C GLY A 76 -9.48 7.38 -10.63
N ASP A 77 -9.68 6.08 -10.73
CA ASP A 77 -10.37 5.27 -9.73
C ASP A 77 -9.46 4.81 -8.59
N LEU A 78 -8.16 5.14 -8.65
CA LEU A 78 -7.23 4.76 -7.58
C LEU A 78 -7.49 5.55 -6.30
N GLY A 79 -7.72 6.86 -6.43
CA GLY A 79 -7.96 7.73 -5.28
C GLY A 79 -7.46 9.14 -5.49
N THR A 80 -7.24 9.86 -4.40
CA THR A 80 -6.91 11.28 -4.42
C THR A 80 -5.62 11.55 -3.66
N PHE A 81 -4.68 12.23 -4.31
CA PHE A 81 -3.47 12.78 -3.70
C PHE A 81 -3.73 14.19 -3.19
N TYR A 82 -3.16 14.52 -2.05
CA TYR A 82 -3.27 15.84 -1.44
C TYR A 82 -2.09 16.11 -0.50
N LEU A 83 -1.83 17.39 -0.22
CA LEU A 83 -0.83 17.78 0.76
C LEU A 83 -1.48 18.01 2.13
N SER A 84 -0.74 17.68 3.19
CA SER A 84 -1.07 18.01 4.57
C SER A 84 0.10 18.73 5.22
N VAL A 85 -0.21 19.67 6.11
CA VAL A 85 0.79 20.46 6.83
C VAL A 85 1.04 19.85 8.20
N LYS A 86 2.30 19.82 8.63
CA LYS A 86 2.68 19.66 10.04
C LYS A 86 3.11 21.02 10.57
N SER A 87 2.41 21.52 11.58
CA SER A 87 2.76 22.77 12.22
C SER A 87 2.88 22.63 13.75
N VAL A 88 3.58 23.57 14.36
CA VAL A 88 3.56 23.81 15.80
C VAL A 88 2.69 25.04 16.09
N GLY A 89 1.99 25.02 17.22
CA GLY A 89 1.12 26.12 17.62
C GLY A 89 1.88 27.42 17.89
N SER A 90 1.16 28.53 17.77
CA SER A 90 1.51 29.85 18.28
C SER A 90 0.55 30.23 19.38
N ALA A 91 0.94 31.12 20.29
CA ALA A 91 0.07 31.62 21.37
C ALA A 91 -1.05 32.50 20.82
N THR A 92 -0.82 33.24 19.74
CA THR A 92 -1.78 34.10 19.06
C THR A 92 -1.79 33.87 17.57
N GLU A 93 -2.86 34.27 16.88
CA GLU A 93 -2.98 34.16 15.44
C GLU A 93 -1.94 35.04 14.73
N GLU A 94 -1.73 36.26 15.19
CA GLU A 94 -0.76 37.22 14.66
C GLU A 94 0.69 36.75 14.86
N GLY A 95 0.93 35.96 15.90
CA GLY A 95 2.23 35.34 16.17
C GLY A 95 2.53 34.10 15.31
N PHE A 96 1.56 33.61 14.54
CA PHE A 96 1.79 32.48 13.66
C PHE A 96 2.56 32.90 12.40
N ASN A 97 3.77 32.39 12.26
CA ASN A 97 4.60 32.61 11.09
C ASN A 97 4.81 31.30 10.33
N ALA A 98 4.41 31.27 9.06
CA ALA A 98 4.49 30.06 8.24
C ALA A 98 5.91 29.49 8.16
N GLY A 99 6.94 30.35 8.03
CA GLY A 99 8.35 29.93 7.97
C GLY A 99 8.86 29.33 9.29
N GLN A 100 8.29 29.72 10.42
CA GLN A 100 8.71 29.22 11.73
C GLN A 100 7.82 28.09 12.26
N ASN A 101 6.51 28.20 12.02
CA ASN A 101 5.53 27.28 12.61
C ASN A 101 5.23 26.08 11.72
N ILE A 102 5.32 26.18 10.39
CA ILE A 102 5.16 25.06 9.48
C ILE A 102 6.47 24.27 9.46
N LYS A 103 6.42 23.02 9.92
CA LYS A 103 7.59 22.12 10.00
C LYS A 103 7.73 21.20 8.80
N GLY A 104 6.70 21.10 7.96
CA GLY A 104 6.78 20.34 6.72
C GLY A 104 5.44 20.13 6.05
N LEU A 105 5.53 19.76 4.77
CA LEU A 105 4.44 19.30 3.94
C LEU A 105 4.58 17.80 3.72
N TYR A 106 3.47 17.08 3.80
CA TYR A 106 3.42 15.64 3.60
C TYR A 106 2.48 15.32 2.45
N LEU A 107 2.97 14.56 1.48
CA LEU A 107 2.13 13.97 0.46
C LEU A 107 1.28 12.86 1.09
N ARG A 108 -0.03 12.96 0.91
CA ARG A 108 -1.02 12.00 1.38
C ARG A 108 -1.78 11.42 0.21
N PHE A 109 -2.27 10.21 0.42
CA PHE A 109 -3.12 9.50 -0.51
C PHE A 109 -4.37 9.00 0.21
N ALA A 110 -5.54 9.29 -0.36
CA ALA A 110 -6.82 8.75 0.08
C ALA A 110 -7.33 7.78 -1.00
N PRO A 111 -7.44 6.48 -0.71
CA PRO A 111 -7.98 5.51 -1.65
C PRO A 111 -9.42 5.84 -2.06
N SER A 112 -9.80 5.47 -3.28
CA SER A 112 -11.17 5.60 -3.74
C SER A 112 -12.13 4.83 -2.85
N ARG A 113 -13.33 5.40 -2.64
CA ARG A 113 -14.44 4.77 -1.91
C ARG A 113 -15.73 4.79 -2.74
N GLN A 114 -15.60 4.96 -4.05
CA GLN A 114 -16.75 4.89 -4.94
C GLN A 114 -17.22 3.43 -5.07
N ASP A 115 -18.52 3.22 -5.15
CA ASP A 115 -19.12 1.88 -5.12
C ASP A 115 -18.55 0.93 -6.19
N ALA A 116 -18.23 1.46 -7.38
CA ALA A 116 -17.63 0.68 -8.46
C ALA A 116 -16.17 0.27 -8.20
N ASN A 117 -15.41 1.09 -7.43
CA ASN A 117 -13.97 0.91 -7.18
C ASN A 117 -13.65 1.28 -5.73
N ASP A 118 -14.24 0.56 -4.77
CA ASP A 118 -13.96 0.76 -3.35
C ASP A 118 -12.63 0.09 -2.96
N LEU A 119 -11.63 0.92 -2.72
CA LEU A 119 -10.30 0.51 -2.23
C LEU A 119 -10.17 0.67 -0.71
N SER A 120 -11.28 0.63 0.03
CA SER A 120 -11.23 0.58 1.50
C SER A 120 -10.51 -0.69 1.98
N ALA A 121 -9.99 -0.65 3.21
CA ALA A 121 -9.31 -1.80 3.82
C ALA A 121 -10.19 -3.06 3.84
N LYS A 122 -11.51 -2.91 3.99
CA LYS A 122 -12.47 -4.02 3.98
C LYS A 122 -12.60 -4.62 2.58
N SER A 123 -12.69 -3.80 1.56
CA SER A 123 -12.82 -4.24 0.15
C SER A 123 -11.53 -4.85 -0.36
N LEU A 124 -10.38 -4.23 -0.10
CA LEU A 124 -9.08 -4.80 -0.44
C LEU A 124 -8.84 -6.16 0.24
N LYS A 125 -9.28 -6.31 1.50
CA LYS A 125 -9.19 -7.62 2.19
C LYS A 125 -10.02 -8.70 1.49
N LYS A 126 -11.18 -8.37 0.93
CA LYS A 126 -12.01 -9.34 0.20
C LYS A 126 -11.39 -9.77 -1.14
N LEU A 127 -10.65 -8.87 -1.79
CA LEU A 127 -9.97 -9.15 -3.06
C LEU A 127 -8.68 -9.93 -2.88
N ALA A 128 -8.07 -9.86 -1.69
CA ALA A 128 -6.78 -10.48 -1.41
C ALA A 128 -6.91 -11.93 -0.94
N THR A 129 -6.10 -12.80 -1.50
CA THR A 129 -5.83 -14.14 -0.95
C THR A 129 -4.55 -14.08 -0.14
N PHE A 130 -4.55 -14.63 1.08
CA PHE A 130 -3.39 -14.56 1.97
C PHE A 130 -2.70 -15.92 2.07
N LEU A 131 -1.36 -15.90 1.98
CA LEU A 131 -0.53 -17.09 2.16
C LEU A 131 0.58 -16.79 3.18
N ASN A 132 0.77 -17.70 4.13
CA ASN A 132 1.86 -17.56 5.08
C ASN A 132 3.19 -17.84 4.38
N ALA A 133 4.16 -16.93 4.49
CA ALA A 133 5.48 -17.07 3.86
C ALA A 133 6.24 -18.32 4.36
N LYS A 134 5.95 -18.81 5.57
CA LYS A 134 6.53 -20.06 6.09
C LYS A 134 6.05 -21.29 5.29
N ASP A 135 4.80 -21.29 4.84
CA ASP A 135 4.23 -22.42 4.08
C ASP A 135 4.84 -22.58 2.69
N LEU A 136 5.57 -21.56 2.20
CA LEU A 136 6.35 -21.64 0.95
C LEU A 136 7.71 -22.29 1.15
N ILE A 137 8.29 -22.17 2.34
CA ILE A 137 9.63 -22.68 2.67
C ILE A 137 9.56 -24.13 3.16
N GLU A 138 8.48 -24.43 3.90
CA GLU A 138 8.20 -25.77 4.44
C GLU A 138 6.81 -26.21 3.95
N PRO A 139 6.70 -26.95 2.83
CA PRO A 139 5.42 -27.52 2.41
C PRO A 139 4.93 -28.46 3.53
N LYS A 140 3.75 -28.17 4.09
CA LYS A 140 3.12 -29.03 5.08
C LYS A 140 3.09 -30.46 4.53
N LYS A 141 3.75 -31.41 5.20
CA LYS A 141 3.52 -32.82 5.02
C LYS A 141 2.03 -33.05 5.22
N LYS A 142 1.32 -33.51 4.17
CA LYS A 142 -0.04 -34.02 4.30
C LYS A 142 0.01 -35.10 5.37
N ALA A 143 -0.78 -34.97 6.44
CA ALA A 143 -1.06 -36.10 7.33
C ALA A 143 -1.68 -37.18 6.45
N SER A 144 -0.99 -38.30 6.32
CA SER A 144 -1.54 -39.51 5.77
C SER A 144 -2.55 -40.00 6.79
N ASP A 145 -3.82 -40.04 6.42
CA ASP A 145 -4.84 -40.80 7.09
C ASP A 145 -4.45 -42.27 6.89
N ASP A 146 -3.81 -42.84 7.90
CA ASP A 146 -3.68 -44.30 8.04
C ASP A 146 -5.04 -44.81 8.57
N GLU A 147 -5.90 -45.12 7.64
CA GLU A 147 -7.10 -45.89 7.87
C GLU A 147 -6.69 -47.37 8.02
N GLU A 148 -6.43 -47.78 9.26
CA GLU A 148 -6.19 -49.16 9.64
C GLU A 148 -7.53 -49.86 9.62
N THR A 149 -7.82 -50.61 8.55
CA THR A 149 -8.92 -51.57 8.44
C THR A 149 -8.56 -52.80 9.25
N PRO A 150 -9.37 -53.26 10.23
CA PRO A 150 -9.19 -54.57 10.80
C PRO A 150 -9.82 -55.61 9.88
N GLU A 151 -9.00 -56.54 9.41
CA GLU A 151 -9.47 -57.77 8.79
C GLU A 151 -9.98 -58.80 9.83
N PRO A 152 -10.89 -59.74 9.42
CA PRO A 152 -11.71 -60.57 10.25
C PRO A 152 -11.00 -61.73 10.97
#